data_3be7e6886bc490564d42de69e03af9a0
#
_entry.id   3be7e6886bc490564d42de69e03af9a0
#
_cell.length_a   1.000
_cell.length_b   1.000
_cell.length_c   1.000
_cell.angle_alpha   90.00
_cell.angle_beta   90.00
_cell.angle_gamma   90.00
#
_symmetry.space_group_name_H-M   'P 1'
#
loop_
_entity.id
_entity.type
_entity.pdbx_description
1 polymer ?
#
loop_
_entity_poly.entity_id
_entity_poly.type
_entity_poly.pdbx_seq_one_letter_code
_entity_poly.pdbx_strand_id
1 'polypeptide(L)'
;MGRFYTMNKGTVLEKLRADFNSNTKEHVVALSKLPTSSKDNDPAIWIDLMARIKECTLASVGRLMELQDRMVSLYDTTKYAVHWSLSGSMLRREQMVQTLEGLGLVPDALHVYDTIEQLLSYALASGRTRFTMGGTEVGDDSTMLLGPLRKPYMTLMAQNKLSLFDMHCYLLSLIHI
;
A
#
# COMPACT_ATOMS: atom_id res chain seq x y z
N MET A 1 8.20 -49.02 27.22
CA MET A 1 9.20 -48.72 26.19
C MET A 1 8.68 -47.58 25.34
N GLY A 2 9.04 -46.32 25.70
CA GLY A 2 8.66 -45.11 24.94
C GLY A 2 9.62 -44.94 23.77
N ARG A 3 9.10 -44.95 22.56
CA ARG A 3 9.87 -44.54 21.37
C ARG A 3 9.94 -43.01 21.38
N PHE A 4 11.09 -42.48 21.75
CA PHE A 4 11.44 -41.08 21.48
C PHE A 4 11.54 -40.91 19.97
N TYR A 5 10.59 -40.16 19.38
CA TYR A 5 10.74 -39.68 18.03
C TYR A 5 11.81 -38.59 18.04
N THR A 6 13.01 -38.92 17.68
CA THR A 6 14.01 -37.95 17.26
C THR A 6 13.52 -37.33 15.95
N MET A 7 12.82 -36.20 16.05
CA MET A 7 12.50 -35.39 14.86
C MET A 7 13.82 -34.98 14.21
N ASN A 8 14.08 -35.54 13.04
CA ASN A 8 15.25 -35.23 12.24
C ASN A 8 15.21 -33.72 11.89
N LYS A 9 16.12 -32.91 12.40
CA LYS A 9 16.15 -31.46 12.19
C LYS A 9 16.15 -31.07 10.70
N GLY A 10 16.64 -31.95 9.82
CA GLY A 10 16.58 -31.80 8.38
C GLY A 10 15.15 -31.77 7.81
N THR A 11 14.24 -32.59 8.33
CA THR A 11 12.87 -32.67 7.81
C THR A 11 12.02 -31.44 8.10
N VAL A 12 12.25 -30.74 9.23
CA VAL A 12 11.50 -29.53 9.59
C VAL A 12 11.92 -28.36 8.69
N LEU A 13 13.21 -28.19 8.46
CA LEU A 13 13.72 -27.13 7.58
C LEU A 13 13.30 -27.35 6.12
N GLU A 14 13.37 -28.59 5.65
CA GLU A 14 12.91 -28.95 4.30
C GLU A 14 11.43 -28.69 4.13
N LYS A 15 10.62 -29.01 5.12
CA LYS A 15 9.17 -28.73 5.09
C LYS A 15 8.89 -27.23 5.08
N LEU A 16 9.56 -26.45 5.93
CA LEU A 16 9.44 -24.98 5.93
C LEU A 16 9.85 -24.40 4.58
N ARG A 17 10.92 -24.90 3.97
CA ARG A 17 11.35 -24.47 2.64
C ARG A 17 10.32 -24.82 1.57
N ALA A 18 9.72 -26.01 1.65
CA ALA A 18 8.67 -26.42 0.72
C ALA A 18 7.39 -25.55 0.87
N ASP A 19 7.05 -25.18 2.09
CA ASP A 19 5.83 -24.42 2.37
C ASP A 19 5.98 -22.90 2.06
N PHE A 20 7.18 -22.33 2.25
CA PHE A 20 7.40 -20.88 2.18
C PHE A 20 8.31 -20.42 1.02
N ASN A 21 9.13 -21.29 0.43
CA ASN A 21 9.93 -20.91 -0.72
C ASN A 21 9.08 -20.95 -1.99
N SER A 22 9.23 -19.93 -2.83
CA SER A 22 8.73 -19.97 -4.20
C SER A 22 9.78 -20.58 -5.14
N ASN A 23 9.35 -21.04 -6.32
CA ASN A 23 10.24 -21.64 -7.33
C ASN A 23 11.45 -20.79 -7.73
N THR A 24 11.43 -19.50 -7.40
CA THR A 24 12.47 -18.52 -7.78
C THR A 24 13.17 -17.85 -6.60
N LYS A 25 12.67 -18.01 -5.36
CA LYS A 25 13.20 -17.26 -4.20
C LYS A 25 13.19 -18.07 -2.91
N GLU A 26 14.30 -18.07 -2.20
CA GLU A 26 14.42 -18.63 -0.85
C GLU A 26 13.90 -17.60 0.19
N HIS A 27 12.82 -17.93 0.87
CA HIS A 27 12.26 -17.15 1.98
C HIS A 27 12.66 -17.73 3.35
N VAL A 28 13.19 -18.95 3.38
CA VAL A 28 13.60 -19.64 4.61
C VAL A 28 15.11 -19.70 4.70
N VAL A 29 15.67 -18.98 5.67
CA VAL A 29 17.11 -18.95 5.95
C VAL A 29 17.40 -19.73 7.22
N ALA A 30 18.30 -20.72 7.16
CA ALA A 30 18.78 -21.41 8.33
C ALA A 30 20.05 -20.74 8.88
N LEU A 31 19.94 -20.17 10.06
CA LEU A 31 21.11 -19.68 10.80
C LEU A 31 21.70 -20.84 11.60
N SER A 32 22.82 -21.38 11.16
CA SER A 32 23.44 -22.59 11.74
C SER A 32 24.11 -22.34 13.09
N LYS A 33 24.53 -21.14 13.40
CA LYS A 33 25.06 -20.70 14.71
C LYS A 33 24.86 -19.20 14.87
N LEU A 34 24.11 -18.80 15.90
CA LEU A 34 24.28 -17.46 16.46
C LEU A 34 25.61 -17.46 17.23
N PRO A 35 26.53 -16.53 16.96
CA PRO A 35 27.75 -16.43 17.72
C PRO A 35 27.41 -16.14 19.19
N THR A 36 27.72 -17.09 20.06
CA THR A 36 27.46 -16.99 21.51
C THR A 36 28.57 -16.24 22.25
N SER A 37 29.63 -15.89 21.58
CA SER A 37 30.75 -15.13 22.15
C SER A 37 31.22 -14.01 21.21
N SER A 38 31.68 -12.92 21.80
CA SER A 38 32.20 -11.74 21.07
C SER A 38 33.42 -12.03 20.18
N LYS A 39 34.01 -13.22 20.29
CA LYS A 39 35.15 -13.66 19.47
C LYS A 39 34.75 -14.37 18.18
N ASP A 40 33.50 -14.85 18.08
CA ASP A 40 32.97 -15.58 16.92
C ASP A 40 32.03 -14.72 16.05
N ASN A 41 32.11 -13.41 16.18
CA ASN A 41 31.30 -12.49 15.37
C ASN A 41 31.85 -12.48 13.93
N ASP A 42 31.41 -13.46 13.13
CA ASP A 42 31.68 -13.43 11.70
C ASP A 42 30.67 -12.44 11.06
N PRO A 43 31.15 -11.26 10.64
CA PRO A 43 30.28 -10.25 10.03
C PRO A 43 29.62 -10.75 8.72
N ALA A 44 30.20 -11.75 8.07
CA ALA A 44 29.68 -12.28 6.81
C ALA A 44 28.31 -12.91 6.97
N ILE A 45 28.00 -13.55 8.11
CA ILE A 45 26.69 -14.15 8.39
C ILE A 45 25.61 -13.06 8.46
N TRP A 46 25.91 -11.97 9.13
CA TRP A 46 24.99 -10.84 9.26
C TRP A 46 24.79 -10.10 7.94
N ILE A 47 25.86 -9.94 7.15
CA ILE A 47 25.80 -9.32 5.83
C ILE A 47 24.90 -10.16 4.90
N ASP A 48 25.08 -11.48 4.87
CA ASP A 48 24.22 -12.38 4.06
C ASP A 48 22.76 -12.34 4.52
N LEU A 49 22.51 -12.40 5.83
CA LEU A 49 21.15 -12.29 6.38
C LEU A 49 20.48 -10.97 5.98
N MET A 50 21.18 -9.84 6.16
CA MET A 50 20.64 -8.53 5.81
C MET A 50 20.41 -8.38 4.31
N ALA A 51 21.26 -8.93 3.47
CA ALA A 51 21.08 -8.95 2.02
C ALA A 51 19.80 -9.72 1.63
N ARG A 52 19.56 -10.88 2.25
CA ARG A 52 18.36 -11.69 2.00
C ARG A 52 17.09 -11.02 2.52
N ILE A 53 17.13 -10.41 3.71
CA ILE A 53 16.00 -9.61 4.23
C ILE A 53 15.66 -8.48 3.26
N LYS A 54 16.68 -7.73 2.81
CA LYS A 54 16.51 -6.66 1.84
C LYS A 54 15.87 -7.17 0.55
N GLU A 55 16.36 -8.27 -0.01
CA GLU A 55 15.83 -8.85 -1.23
C GLU A 55 14.35 -9.29 -1.07
N CYS A 56 14.01 -9.98 0.02
CA CYS A 56 12.65 -10.39 0.32
C CYS A 56 11.72 -9.19 0.50
N THR A 57 12.19 -8.15 1.18
CA THR A 57 11.42 -6.91 1.39
C THR A 57 11.14 -6.22 0.06
N LEU A 58 12.17 -6.00 -0.75
CA LEU A 58 12.02 -5.37 -2.07
C LEU A 58 11.07 -6.16 -2.99
N ALA A 59 11.18 -7.49 -2.97
CA ALA A 59 10.30 -8.34 -3.75
C ALA A 59 8.83 -8.28 -3.26
N SER A 60 8.61 -8.15 -1.96
CA SER A 60 7.27 -8.04 -1.37
C SER A 60 6.65 -6.67 -1.67
N VAL A 61 7.43 -5.60 -1.55
CA VAL A 61 7.02 -4.24 -1.91
C VAL A 61 6.69 -4.17 -3.40
N GLY A 62 7.55 -4.70 -4.28
CA GLY A 62 7.29 -4.73 -5.71
C GLY A 62 5.96 -5.40 -6.05
N ARG A 63 5.68 -6.56 -5.44
CA ARG A 63 4.39 -7.25 -5.64
C ARG A 63 3.19 -6.44 -5.13
N LEU A 64 3.35 -5.76 -3.99
CA LEU A 64 2.30 -4.90 -3.44
C LEU A 64 2.00 -3.74 -4.38
N MET A 65 3.04 -3.07 -4.89
CA MET A 65 2.90 -1.97 -5.84
C MET A 65 2.24 -2.42 -7.15
N GLU A 66 2.67 -3.56 -7.72
CA GLU A 66 2.02 -4.14 -8.90
C GLU A 66 0.53 -4.45 -8.66
N LEU A 67 0.20 -4.97 -7.48
CA LEU A 67 -1.19 -5.26 -7.13
C LEU A 67 -2.02 -3.97 -7.04
N GLN A 68 -1.49 -2.95 -6.37
CA GLN A 68 -2.17 -1.65 -6.24
C GLN A 68 -2.37 -0.99 -7.60
N ASP A 69 -1.34 -0.99 -8.46
CA ASP A 69 -1.43 -0.45 -9.82
C ASP A 69 -2.49 -1.18 -10.65
N ARG A 70 -2.52 -2.51 -10.60
CA ARG A 70 -3.57 -3.31 -11.27
C ARG A 70 -4.96 -2.97 -10.74
N MET A 71 -5.11 -2.76 -9.42
CA MET A 71 -6.39 -2.39 -8.81
C MET A 71 -6.87 -1.03 -9.28
N VAL A 72 -5.97 -0.05 -9.37
CA VAL A 72 -6.26 1.29 -9.90
C VAL A 72 -6.64 1.18 -11.38
N SER A 73 -5.81 0.53 -12.19
CA SER A 73 -6.03 0.36 -13.63
C SER A 73 -7.36 -0.35 -13.93
N LEU A 74 -7.64 -1.45 -13.22
CA LEU A 74 -8.90 -2.18 -13.38
C LEU A 74 -10.10 -1.32 -13.03
N TYR A 75 -10.03 -0.54 -11.96
CA TYR A 75 -11.12 0.35 -11.58
C TYR A 75 -11.32 1.47 -12.61
N ASP A 76 -10.25 2.02 -13.16
CA ASP A 76 -10.33 3.07 -14.17
C ASP A 76 -10.89 2.56 -15.52
N THR A 77 -10.71 1.28 -15.86
CA THR A 77 -11.38 0.71 -17.05
C THR A 77 -12.89 0.74 -16.91
N THR A 78 -13.41 0.77 -15.68
CA THR A 78 -14.85 0.81 -15.41
C THR A 78 -15.40 2.22 -15.22
N LYS A 79 -14.64 3.28 -15.53
CA LYS A 79 -15.03 4.69 -15.31
C LYS A 79 -16.32 5.13 -15.99
N TYR A 80 -16.83 4.37 -16.95
CA TYR A 80 -18.12 4.61 -17.61
C TYR A 80 -19.27 3.78 -17.03
N ALA A 81 -18.98 2.85 -16.13
CA ALA A 81 -19.98 2.01 -15.50
C ALA A 81 -20.71 2.73 -14.36
N VAL A 82 -21.94 2.30 -14.10
CA VAL A 82 -22.82 2.93 -13.08
C VAL A 82 -22.21 2.84 -11.66
N HIS A 83 -21.42 1.82 -11.39
CA HIS A 83 -20.82 1.59 -10.08
C HIS A 83 -19.49 2.32 -9.87
N TRP A 84 -18.96 2.99 -10.89
CA TRP A 84 -17.72 3.76 -10.73
C TRP A 84 -17.99 5.08 -9.98
N SER A 85 -17.15 5.42 -9.03
CA SER A 85 -17.19 6.70 -8.34
C SER A 85 -15.80 7.35 -8.30
N LEU A 86 -15.78 8.66 -8.36
CA LEU A 86 -14.55 9.44 -8.24
C LEU A 86 -13.90 9.21 -6.87
N SER A 87 -14.70 9.21 -5.79
CA SER A 87 -14.23 8.91 -4.43
C SER A 87 -13.57 7.53 -4.33
N GLY A 88 -14.14 6.51 -4.98
CA GLY A 88 -13.56 5.18 -5.02
C GLY A 88 -12.23 5.12 -5.78
N SER A 89 -12.09 5.90 -6.85
CA SER A 89 -10.83 6.03 -7.60
C SER A 89 -9.77 6.77 -6.79
N MET A 90 -10.15 7.85 -6.11
CA MET A 90 -9.26 8.58 -5.20
C MET A 90 -8.78 7.70 -4.04
N LEU A 91 -9.69 6.96 -3.40
CA LEU A 91 -9.35 6.09 -2.27
C LEU A 91 -8.28 5.05 -2.62
N ARG A 92 -8.35 4.47 -3.82
CA ARG A 92 -7.36 3.48 -4.28
C ARG A 92 -5.99 4.11 -4.50
N ARG A 93 -5.96 5.29 -5.08
CA ARG A 93 -4.72 6.05 -5.29
C ARG A 93 -4.13 6.51 -3.97
N GLU A 94 -4.97 6.92 -3.03
CA GLU A 94 -4.54 7.30 -1.69
C GLU A 94 -3.88 6.14 -0.93
N GLN A 95 -4.42 4.93 -1.06
CA GLN A 95 -3.79 3.73 -0.51
C GLN A 95 -2.40 3.46 -1.13
N MET A 96 -2.25 3.73 -2.41
CA MET A 96 -0.96 3.64 -3.10
C MET A 96 0.01 4.70 -2.59
N VAL A 97 -0.44 5.95 -2.45
CA VAL A 97 0.36 7.05 -1.90
C VAL A 97 0.85 6.72 -0.49
N GLN A 98 -0.02 6.26 0.41
CA GLN A 98 0.37 5.87 1.76
C GLN A 98 1.46 4.80 1.78
N THR A 99 1.43 3.88 0.83
CA THR A 99 2.50 2.88 0.66
C THR A 99 3.80 3.54 0.21
N LEU A 100 3.74 4.45 -0.78
CA LEU A 100 4.90 5.17 -1.30
C LEU A 100 5.53 6.08 -0.23
N GLU A 101 4.72 6.81 0.52
CA GLU A 101 5.17 7.66 1.64
C GLU A 101 5.82 6.83 2.74
N GLY A 102 5.21 5.69 3.12
CA GLY A 102 5.78 4.76 4.08
C GLY A 102 7.13 4.19 3.67
N LEU A 103 7.43 4.16 2.37
CA LEU A 103 8.72 3.75 1.80
C LEU A 103 9.68 4.93 1.60
N GLY A 104 9.26 6.16 1.86
CA GLY A 104 10.05 7.37 1.60
C GLY A 104 10.15 7.74 0.12
N LEU A 105 9.30 7.20 -0.75
CA LEU A 105 9.25 7.47 -2.19
C LEU A 105 8.35 8.68 -2.47
N VAL A 106 8.73 9.83 -1.90
CA VAL A 106 7.95 11.08 -1.97
C VAL A 106 7.70 11.56 -3.41
N PRO A 107 8.68 11.54 -4.33
CA PRO A 107 8.45 11.97 -5.71
C PRO A 107 7.38 11.13 -6.43
N ASP A 108 7.37 9.81 -6.18
CA ASP A 108 6.38 8.91 -6.76
C ASP A 108 4.98 9.14 -6.15
N ALA A 109 4.92 9.42 -4.85
CA ALA A 109 3.68 9.80 -4.17
C ALA A 109 3.09 11.09 -4.76
N LEU A 110 3.90 12.13 -4.97
CA LEU A 110 3.47 13.37 -5.61
C LEU A 110 2.94 13.13 -7.02
N HIS A 111 3.59 12.28 -7.81
CA HIS A 111 3.11 11.93 -9.14
C HIS A 111 1.70 11.28 -9.11
N VAL A 112 1.43 10.46 -8.10
CA VAL A 112 0.07 9.90 -7.92
C VAL A 112 -0.93 11.00 -7.58
N TYR A 113 -0.58 11.98 -6.74
CA TYR A 113 -1.44 13.13 -6.45
C TYR A 113 -1.73 13.98 -7.69
N ASP A 114 -0.76 14.20 -8.57
CA ASP A 114 -0.97 14.88 -9.85
C ASP A 114 -2.00 14.12 -10.72
N THR A 115 -1.98 12.80 -10.72
CA THR A 115 -2.99 11.99 -11.43
C THR A 115 -4.38 12.12 -10.83
N ILE A 116 -4.50 12.28 -9.50
CA ILE A 116 -5.78 12.52 -8.83
C ILE A 116 -6.33 13.90 -9.23
N GLU A 117 -5.49 14.93 -9.25
CA GLU A 117 -5.88 16.28 -9.67
C GLU A 117 -6.36 16.31 -11.12
N GLN A 118 -5.63 15.66 -12.02
CA GLN A 118 -6.05 15.51 -13.42
C GLN A 118 -7.38 14.79 -13.57
N LEU A 119 -7.61 13.73 -12.79
CA LEU A 119 -8.86 12.99 -12.79
C LEU A 119 -10.03 13.85 -12.30
N LEU A 120 -9.81 14.64 -11.26
CA LEU A 120 -10.78 15.58 -10.71
C LEU A 120 -11.12 16.66 -11.75
N SER A 121 -10.11 17.27 -12.36
CA SER A 121 -10.27 18.28 -13.41
C SER A 121 -11.04 17.73 -14.61
N TYR A 122 -10.75 16.50 -15.03
CA TYR A 122 -11.50 15.82 -16.08
C TYR A 122 -12.97 15.57 -15.70
N ALA A 123 -13.22 15.12 -14.47
CA ALA A 123 -14.58 14.88 -13.99
C ALA A 123 -15.42 16.17 -13.97
N LEU A 124 -14.80 17.29 -13.56
CA LEU A 124 -15.41 18.61 -13.58
C LEU A 124 -15.76 19.09 -14.99
N ALA A 125 -14.77 19.02 -15.90
CA ALA A 125 -14.93 19.47 -17.28
C ALA A 125 -15.97 18.65 -18.05
N SER A 126 -16.12 17.36 -17.74
CA SER A 126 -17.10 16.47 -18.39
C SER A 126 -18.53 16.61 -17.89
N GLY A 127 -18.81 17.51 -16.93
CA GLY A 127 -20.10 17.63 -16.27
C GLY A 127 -20.55 16.38 -15.52
N ARG A 128 -19.66 15.41 -15.32
CA ARG A 128 -19.89 14.17 -14.57
C ARG A 128 -19.72 14.36 -13.08
N THR A 129 -20.11 15.52 -12.58
CA THR A 129 -20.10 15.84 -11.16
C THR A 129 -21.17 15.06 -10.36
N ARG A 130 -22.06 14.34 -11.04
CA ARG A 130 -22.94 13.39 -10.38
C ARG A 130 -22.10 12.20 -9.92
N PHE A 131 -21.76 12.21 -8.66
CA PHE A 131 -21.29 11.04 -7.94
C PHE A 131 -22.43 10.02 -7.99
N THR A 132 -22.37 9.11 -8.94
CA THR A 132 -23.47 8.26 -9.36
C THR A 132 -23.95 7.28 -8.30
N MET A 133 -23.34 7.23 -7.15
CA MET A 133 -23.75 6.39 -6.03
C MET A 133 -23.37 7.08 -4.70
N GLY A 134 -24.16 8.04 -4.26
CA GLY A 134 -24.15 8.54 -2.89
C GLY A 134 -23.14 9.63 -2.54
N GLY A 135 -22.33 10.11 -3.49
CA GLY A 135 -21.55 11.32 -3.27
C GLY A 135 -22.50 12.54 -3.20
N THR A 136 -22.35 13.37 -2.19
CA THR A 136 -23.19 14.57 -2.07
C THR A 136 -22.59 15.69 -2.92
N GLU A 137 -23.37 16.23 -3.86
CA GLU A 137 -23.01 17.46 -4.59
C GLU A 137 -22.84 18.64 -3.63
N VAL A 138 -23.57 18.60 -2.51
CA VAL A 138 -23.54 19.58 -1.43
C VAL A 138 -23.15 18.84 -0.15
N GLY A 139 -21.93 19.04 0.28
CA GLY A 139 -21.43 18.57 1.56
C GLY A 139 -21.50 19.66 2.62
N ASP A 140 -21.10 19.33 3.81
CA ASP A 140 -20.80 20.31 4.84
C ASP A 140 -19.52 21.05 4.45
N ASP A 141 -19.65 22.22 3.85
CA ASP A 141 -18.52 23.06 3.41
C ASP A 141 -17.84 23.82 4.57
N SER A 142 -18.24 23.57 5.81
CA SER A 142 -17.65 24.13 7.03
C SER A 142 -16.31 23.51 7.38
N THR A 143 -15.38 23.36 6.45
CA THR A 143 -14.14 22.62 6.70
C THR A 143 -13.04 23.54 7.22
N MET A 144 -12.53 23.26 8.40
CA MET A 144 -11.21 23.73 8.80
C MET A 144 -10.16 22.83 8.13
N LEU A 145 -9.38 23.40 7.22
CA LEU A 145 -8.27 22.72 6.53
C LEU A 145 -7.16 22.28 7.50
N LEU A 146 -7.01 22.99 8.59
CA LEU A 146 -5.96 22.78 9.59
C LEU A 146 -6.57 22.69 11.00
N GLY A 147 -6.18 21.68 11.75
CA GLY A 147 -6.51 21.59 13.16
C GLY A 147 -7.15 20.28 13.61
N PRO A 148 -7.50 20.16 14.91
CA PRO A 148 -8.03 18.93 15.49
C PRO A 148 -9.42 18.53 14.97
N LEU A 149 -10.11 19.44 14.29
CA LEU A 149 -11.42 19.21 13.67
C LEU A 149 -11.35 18.85 12.20
N ARG A 150 -10.19 18.38 11.72
CA ARG A 150 -10.05 17.92 10.34
C ARG A 150 -11.07 16.81 10.03
N LYS A 151 -11.79 16.97 8.92
CA LYS A 151 -12.73 15.94 8.45
C LYS A 151 -12.02 14.61 8.24
N PRO A 152 -12.67 13.47 8.53
CA PRO A 152 -12.12 12.15 8.26
C PRO A 152 -12.25 11.80 6.78
N TYR A 153 -11.48 12.47 5.91
CA TYR A 153 -11.58 12.36 4.45
C TYR A 153 -11.54 10.92 3.94
N MET A 154 -10.64 10.08 4.48
CA MET A 154 -10.57 8.67 4.08
C MET A 154 -11.87 7.90 4.36
N THR A 155 -12.50 8.16 5.50
CA THR A 155 -13.78 7.55 5.84
C THR A 155 -14.89 8.05 4.93
N LEU A 156 -14.91 9.35 4.62
CA LEU A 156 -15.88 9.95 3.69
C LEU A 156 -15.71 9.43 2.27
N MET A 157 -14.48 9.26 1.80
CA MET A 157 -14.18 8.61 0.51
C MET A 157 -14.70 7.17 0.47
N ALA A 158 -14.41 6.38 1.52
CA ALA A 158 -14.85 5.00 1.60
C ALA A 158 -16.38 4.86 1.62
N GLN A 159 -17.08 5.82 2.24
CA GLN A 159 -18.54 5.88 2.28
C GLN A 159 -19.17 6.53 1.06
N ASN A 160 -18.37 7.02 0.11
CA ASN A 160 -18.78 7.79 -1.05
C ASN A 160 -19.63 9.03 -0.68
N LYS A 161 -19.24 9.70 0.42
CA LYS A 161 -19.90 10.90 0.97
C LYS A 161 -19.06 12.16 0.84
N LEU A 162 -17.93 12.10 0.16
CA LEU A 162 -17.04 13.23 -0.02
C LEU A 162 -17.65 14.19 -1.04
N SER A 163 -17.79 15.47 -0.69
CA SER A 163 -18.22 16.51 -1.62
C SER A 163 -17.08 16.91 -2.56
N LEU A 164 -17.43 17.58 -3.65
CA LEU A 164 -16.44 18.12 -4.59
C LEU A 164 -15.54 19.15 -3.91
N PHE A 165 -16.12 20.00 -3.08
CA PHE A 165 -15.40 20.98 -2.27
C PHE A 165 -14.40 20.28 -1.33
N ASP A 166 -14.86 19.26 -0.62
CA ASP A 166 -13.98 18.47 0.26
C ASP A 166 -12.83 17.81 -0.50
N MET A 167 -13.05 17.34 -1.73
CA MET A 167 -11.99 16.80 -2.58
C MET A 167 -10.92 17.83 -2.91
N HIS A 168 -11.34 19.06 -3.29
CA HIS A 168 -10.41 20.15 -3.53
C HIS A 168 -9.63 20.51 -2.26
N CYS A 169 -10.32 20.66 -1.13
CA CYS A 169 -9.69 20.96 0.15
C CYS A 169 -8.69 19.88 0.55
N TYR A 170 -9.03 18.63 0.34
CA TYR A 170 -8.15 17.51 0.61
C TYR A 170 -6.87 17.58 -0.22
N LEU A 171 -6.98 17.71 -1.55
CA LEU A 171 -5.82 17.81 -2.45
C LEU A 171 -4.94 19.01 -2.11
N LEU A 172 -5.54 20.18 -1.88
CA LEU A 172 -4.78 21.37 -1.47
C LEU A 172 -4.03 21.16 -0.15
N SER A 173 -4.62 20.41 0.80
CA SER A 173 -3.96 20.13 2.07
C SER A 173 -2.76 19.20 1.95
N LEU A 174 -2.68 18.39 0.90
CA LEU A 174 -1.57 17.46 0.65
C LEU A 174 -0.40 18.12 -0.08
N ILE A 175 -0.68 19.08 -0.95
CA ILE A 175 0.35 19.79 -1.73
C ILE A 175 1.13 20.78 -0.85
N HIS A 176 0.56 21.19 0.29
CA HIS A 176 1.15 22.21 1.18
C HIS A 176 1.79 21.66 2.46
N ILE A 177 1.93 20.33 2.60
CA ILE A 177 2.69 19.68 3.67
C ILE A 177 4.05 19.25 3.16
#